data_04b45c1458134069c5b1040d3c9e8c1f
#
_entry.id   04b45c1458134069c5b1040d3c9e8c1f
#
_cell.length_a   1.000
_cell.length_b   1.000
_cell.length_c   1.000
_cell.angle_alpha   90.00
_cell.angle_beta   90.00
_cell.angle_gamma   90.00
#
_symmetry.space_group_name_H-M   'P 1'
#
loop_
_entity.id
_entity.type
_entity.pdbx_description
1 polymer ?
#
loop_
_entity_poly.entity_id
_entity_poly.type
_entity_poly.pdbx_seq_one_letter_code
_entity_poly.pdbx_strand_id
1 'polypeptide(L)'
;MSVFFDEVGPELYRENAFRITGLAVHATARDIRRRTEELRLKERLGVSQGSNATILPLDPPPDTTVTEQAMQRLRDPVRRLEDEFFWFWPSRDGRPDPALAALTNGDVDTAERLWQESSDDPATAVHNLAVLAHVRALDRAARGGGLGADVRALWERAFGYWTRVVSDPTVWRLVDTRVGQIGDPRLTLDTSTRMRTRLPAALLSINARLAVRAARDGRHADAAAQVALMRGSGFATATVMDALAKAVEPDTARLRSLGENAERTIDADPARGAEVTERFLDQATDLLDGLRTLLGDDDPTTQGAGDEIASRVLRCLVPYARETDDWPTATELLERALPFATTESVRTRIEENLAAAQSNLLYSVCWFCKTNGADPASIHEQKMWGDLQAQHMGSYIQYHWQRLAIGVPRCAQCAAQHRQTIRAGRFAVLLLLAAALFTFLVVHSTLFGVLLLGACFTTWVVRIPAFGLPRGAFDQMRQFEPVRERLAAGWKLGERQGNAA
;
A
#
# COMPACT_ATOMS: atom_id res chain seq x y z
N MET A 1 27.20 -24.19 -9.01
CA MET A 1 28.28 -23.25 -8.65
C MET A 1 27.84 -22.52 -7.39
N SER A 2 28.61 -22.59 -6.30
CA SER A 2 28.30 -21.82 -5.08
C SER A 2 28.34 -20.33 -5.43
N VAL A 3 27.30 -19.60 -5.07
CA VAL A 3 27.20 -18.17 -5.32
C VAL A 3 27.56 -17.47 -4.03
N PHE A 4 28.73 -16.77 -4.01
CA PHE A 4 29.19 -16.05 -2.83
C PHE A 4 28.20 -14.96 -2.42
N PHE A 5 27.99 -14.82 -1.11
CA PHE A 5 27.20 -13.78 -0.45
C PHE A 5 25.69 -13.81 -0.74
N ASP A 6 25.12 -14.88 -1.29
CA ASP A 6 23.67 -14.96 -1.56
C ASP A 6 22.82 -15.01 -0.29
N GLU A 7 23.38 -15.55 0.79
CA GLU A 7 22.68 -15.73 2.08
C GLU A 7 22.96 -14.59 3.07
N VAL A 8 23.73 -13.57 2.68
CA VAL A 8 24.08 -12.47 3.57
C VAL A 8 22.84 -11.66 3.97
N GLY A 9 22.64 -11.47 5.27
CA GLY A 9 21.49 -10.79 5.84
C GLY A 9 21.83 -10.03 7.14
N PRO A 10 20.84 -9.44 7.81
CA PRO A 10 21.04 -8.70 9.05
C PRO A 10 21.71 -9.50 10.17
N GLU A 11 21.61 -10.83 10.13
CA GLU A 11 22.20 -11.73 11.14
C GLU A 11 23.66 -12.13 10.80
N LEU A 12 24.27 -11.53 9.73
CA LEU A 12 25.60 -11.86 9.20
C LEU A 12 26.65 -12.15 10.27
N TYR A 13 26.81 -11.23 11.23
CA TYR A 13 27.81 -11.40 12.30
C TYR A 13 27.31 -12.23 13.48
N ARG A 14 26.01 -12.38 13.66
CA ARG A 14 25.47 -13.28 14.69
C ARG A 14 25.62 -14.74 14.29
N GLU A 15 25.62 -15.00 12.99
CA GLU A 15 25.79 -16.33 12.38
C GLU A 15 27.23 -16.61 11.94
N ASN A 16 28.16 -15.64 12.06
CA ASN A 16 29.54 -15.80 11.68
C ASN A 16 30.23 -16.87 12.54
N ALA A 17 30.76 -17.91 11.89
CA ALA A 17 31.28 -19.07 12.58
C ALA A 17 32.51 -18.77 13.46
N PHE A 18 33.33 -17.80 13.08
CA PHE A 18 34.48 -17.39 13.92
C PHE A 18 34.04 -16.64 15.17
N ARG A 19 33.01 -15.80 15.07
CA ARG A 19 32.42 -15.12 16.23
C ARG A 19 31.79 -16.11 17.20
N ILE A 20 31.03 -17.08 16.68
CA ILE A 20 30.32 -18.10 17.48
C ILE A 20 31.31 -19.02 18.20
N THR A 21 32.35 -19.49 17.48
CA THR A 21 33.28 -20.48 18.00
C THR A 21 34.42 -19.90 18.80
N GLY A 22 34.70 -18.59 18.66
CA GLY A 22 35.86 -17.93 19.23
C GLY A 22 37.20 -18.34 18.60
N LEU A 23 37.15 -18.99 17.43
CA LEU A 23 38.35 -19.36 16.67
C LEU A 23 38.90 -18.15 15.89
N ALA A 24 40.21 -18.05 15.74
CA ALA A 24 40.82 -17.09 14.84
C ALA A 24 40.68 -17.55 13.37
N VAL A 25 40.64 -16.62 12.41
CA VAL A 25 40.47 -16.94 10.97
C VAL A 25 41.60 -17.83 10.42
N HIS A 26 42.80 -17.78 10.99
CA HIS A 26 43.92 -18.65 10.63
C HIS A 26 43.88 -20.03 11.32
N ALA A 27 42.84 -20.34 12.12
CA ALA A 27 42.71 -21.63 12.80
C ALA A 27 42.86 -22.79 11.82
N THR A 28 43.67 -23.77 12.20
CA THR A 28 43.91 -24.96 11.41
C THR A 28 42.80 -26.02 11.61
N ALA A 29 42.74 -27.03 10.75
CA ALA A 29 41.85 -28.17 10.96
C ALA A 29 42.07 -28.88 12.32
N ARG A 30 43.28 -28.80 12.87
CA ARG A 30 43.64 -29.32 14.21
C ARG A 30 42.96 -28.45 15.30
N ASP A 31 43.00 -27.15 15.14
CA ASP A 31 42.41 -26.21 16.10
C ASP A 31 40.88 -26.35 16.11
N ILE A 32 40.26 -26.51 14.93
CA ILE A 32 38.84 -26.78 14.79
C ILE A 32 38.45 -28.08 15.52
N ARG A 33 39.22 -29.17 15.33
CA ARG A 33 38.98 -30.44 16.04
C ARG A 33 39.13 -30.27 17.55
N ARG A 34 40.23 -29.67 18.02
CA ARG A 34 40.45 -29.43 19.46
C ARG A 34 39.31 -28.63 20.07
N ARG A 35 38.87 -27.58 19.39
CA ARG A 35 37.74 -26.77 19.87
C ARG A 35 36.44 -27.55 19.91
N THR A 36 36.18 -28.44 18.96
CA THR A 36 35.01 -29.33 18.97
C THR A 36 35.02 -30.25 20.19
N GLU A 37 36.19 -30.80 20.51
CA GLU A 37 36.36 -31.70 21.70
C GLU A 37 36.18 -30.93 23.01
N GLU A 38 36.74 -29.72 23.12
CA GLU A 38 36.54 -28.83 24.28
C GLU A 38 35.07 -28.50 24.51
N LEU A 39 34.32 -28.20 23.46
CA LEU A 39 32.89 -27.85 23.53
C LEU A 39 32.09 -29.07 24.00
N ARG A 40 32.35 -30.26 23.45
CA ARG A 40 31.69 -31.50 23.86
C ARG A 40 32.00 -31.89 25.29
N LEU A 41 33.21 -31.61 25.78
CA LEU A 41 33.60 -31.85 27.16
C LEU A 41 32.86 -30.92 28.12
N LYS A 42 32.79 -29.64 27.80
CA LYS A 42 32.03 -28.64 28.58
C LYS A 42 30.55 -28.98 28.68
N GLU A 43 29.96 -29.40 27.58
CA GLU A 43 28.55 -29.84 27.52
C GLU A 43 28.33 -31.03 28.47
N ARG A 44 29.17 -32.07 28.41
CA ARG A 44 29.09 -33.22 29.30
C ARG A 44 29.25 -32.88 30.77
N LEU A 45 30.03 -31.84 31.09
CA LEU A 45 30.26 -31.37 32.45
C LEU A 45 29.18 -30.37 32.92
N GLY A 46 28.21 -30.03 32.10
CA GLY A 46 27.17 -29.03 32.42
C GLY A 46 27.73 -27.63 32.70
N VAL A 47 28.95 -27.35 32.25
CA VAL A 47 29.59 -26.06 32.43
C VAL A 47 29.05 -25.14 31.36
N SER A 48 28.30 -24.11 31.77
CA SER A 48 27.86 -23.03 30.86
C SER A 48 29.07 -22.53 30.06
N GLN A 49 28.85 -22.20 28.80
CA GLN A 49 29.86 -21.55 27.96
C GLN A 49 30.17 -20.15 28.55
N GLY A 50 30.90 -20.15 29.70
CA GLY A 50 31.39 -18.91 30.28
C GLY A 50 32.30 -18.22 29.27
N SER A 51 32.21 -16.90 29.22
CA SER A 51 32.97 -15.97 28.41
C SER A 51 34.44 -16.40 28.31
N ASN A 52 34.76 -17.28 27.33
CA ASN A 52 36.13 -17.30 26.85
C ASN A 52 36.36 -15.91 26.21
N ALA A 53 37.56 -15.38 26.30
CA ALA A 53 37.96 -14.11 25.69
C ALA A 53 37.74 -14.18 24.17
N THR A 54 36.50 -13.97 23.74
CA THR A 54 36.08 -13.92 22.33
C THR A 54 35.94 -12.50 21.89
N ILE A 55 36.42 -12.21 20.69
CA ILE A 55 36.28 -10.90 20.07
C ILE A 55 34.76 -10.61 19.91
N LEU A 56 34.28 -9.52 20.52
CA LEU A 56 32.88 -9.06 20.43
C LEU A 56 31.86 -10.19 20.73
N PRO A 57 31.80 -10.68 21.97
CA PRO A 57 30.96 -11.82 22.33
C PRO A 57 29.49 -11.57 21.98
N LEU A 58 28.78 -12.64 21.63
CA LEU A 58 27.33 -12.60 21.38
C LEU A 58 26.57 -12.49 22.71
N ASP A 59 25.51 -11.69 22.70
CA ASP A 59 24.53 -11.56 23.77
C ASP A 59 23.12 -11.73 23.17
N PRO A 60 22.35 -12.75 23.57
CA PRO A 60 22.76 -13.89 24.45
C PRO A 60 23.83 -14.78 23.80
N PRO A 61 24.58 -15.54 24.60
CA PRO A 61 25.56 -16.48 24.08
C PRO A 61 24.89 -17.57 23.23
N PRO A 62 25.58 -18.10 22.19
CA PRO A 62 25.03 -19.11 21.31
C PRO A 62 24.80 -20.43 22.07
N ASP A 63 23.73 -21.12 21.72
CA ASP A 63 23.47 -22.49 22.25
C ASP A 63 24.41 -23.54 21.60
N THR A 64 24.32 -24.76 22.09
CA THR A 64 25.15 -25.87 21.62
C THR A 64 24.88 -26.19 20.15
N THR A 65 23.62 -26.16 19.72
CA THR A 65 23.21 -26.45 18.34
C THR A 65 23.79 -25.46 17.37
N VAL A 66 23.66 -24.16 17.68
CA VAL A 66 24.24 -23.07 16.87
C VAL A 66 25.77 -23.19 16.80
N THR A 67 26.42 -23.55 17.92
CA THR A 67 27.86 -23.72 17.96
C THR A 67 28.31 -24.94 17.11
N GLU A 68 27.59 -26.05 17.15
CA GLU A 68 27.87 -27.22 16.32
C GLU A 68 27.69 -26.90 14.82
N GLN A 69 26.65 -26.19 14.44
CA GLN A 69 26.43 -25.73 13.07
C GLN A 69 27.57 -24.82 12.61
N ALA A 70 28.02 -23.90 13.44
CA ALA A 70 29.15 -23.02 13.15
C ALA A 70 30.45 -23.84 12.94
N MET A 71 30.72 -24.85 13.78
CA MET A 71 31.86 -25.75 13.60
C MET A 71 31.76 -26.56 12.31
N GLN A 72 30.57 -26.97 11.90
CA GLN A 72 30.32 -27.64 10.60
C GLN A 72 30.59 -26.71 9.43
N ARG A 73 30.13 -25.45 9.52
CA ARG A 73 30.33 -24.41 8.51
C ARG A 73 31.83 -24.13 8.27
N LEU A 74 32.67 -24.12 9.31
CA LEU A 74 34.13 -23.95 9.19
C LEU A 74 34.84 -25.12 8.50
N ARG A 75 34.20 -26.28 8.34
CA ARG A 75 34.75 -27.45 7.61
C ARG A 75 34.51 -27.35 6.10
N ASP A 76 33.54 -26.57 5.66
CA ASP A 76 33.32 -26.29 4.24
C ASP A 76 34.21 -25.11 3.81
N PRO A 77 35.17 -25.32 2.88
CA PRO A 77 36.12 -24.28 2.47
C PRO A 77 35.48 -23.02 1.88
N VAL A 78 34.35 -23.16 1.17
CA VAL A 78 33.65 -22.01 0.57
C VAL A 78 32.97 -21.17 1.65
N ARG A 79 32.18 -21.82 2.52
CA ARG A 79 31.50 -21.16 3.65
C ARG A 79 32.49 -20.55 4.62
N ARG A 80 33.59 -21.27 4.86
CA ARG A 80 34.69 -20.77 5.70
C ARG A 80 35.30 -19.49 5.12
N LEU A 81 35.54 -19.42 3.81
CA LEU A 81 36.10 -18.23 3.16
C LEU A 81 35.15 -17.04 3.29
N GLU A 82 33.85 -17.26 3.17
CA GLU A 82 32.83 -16.22 3.41
C GLU A 82 32.87 -15.71 4.85
N ASP A 83 32.88 -16.60 5.83
CA ASP A 83 32.95 -16.24 7.24
C ASP A 83 34.28 -15.53 7.58
N GLU A 84 35.42 -15.96 6.99
CA GLU A 84 36.73 -15.30 7.13
C GLU A 84 36.70 -13.89 6.55
N PHE A 85 36.03 -13.69 5.40
CA PHE A 85 35.94 -12.38 4.76
C PHE A 85 35.14 -11.38 5.61
N PHE A 86 34.12 -11.82 6.31
CA PHE A 86 33.33 -10.97 7.21
C PHE A 86 33.79 -11.08 8.67
N TRP A 87 35.10 -11.38 8.92
CA TRP A 87 35.65 -11.39 10.25
C TRP A 87 37.03 -10.71 10.27
N PHE A 88 37.61 -10.51 11.45
CA PHE A 88 38.86 -9.79 11.63
C PHE A 88 40.07 -10.59 11.14
N TRP A 89 40.87 -9.99 10.31
CA TRP A 89 42.10 -10.58 9.81
C TRP A 89 43.31 -10.21 10.71
N PRO A 90 44.21 -11.14 11.00
CA PRO A 90 45.41 -10.87 11.73
C PRO A 90 46.41 -10.08 10.85
N SER A 91 47.33 -9.37 11.49
CA SER A 91 48.47 -8.75 10.79
C SER A 91 49.33 -9.81 10.05
N ARG A 92 49.89 -9.40 8.91
CA ARG A 92 50.64 -10.30 8.01
C ARG A 92 52.04 -10.63 8.46
N ASP A 93 52.64 -9.84 9.35
CA ASP A 93 53.99 -10.01 9.83
C ASP A 93 54.21 -11.16 10.82
N GLY A 94 53.11 -11.89 11.13
CA GLY A 94 53.12 -13.00 12.08
C GLY A 94 53.29 -12.59 13.54
N ARG A 95 53.33 -11.29 13.84
CA ARG A 95 53.38 -10.77 15.22
C ARG A 95 51.97 -10.73 15.82
N PRO A 96 51.86 -10.76 17.15
CA PRO A 96 50.57 -10.52 17.80
C PRO A 96 50.02 -9.15 17.37
N ASP A 97 48.80 -9.14 16.84
CA ASP A 97 48.12 -7.90 16.43
C ASP A 97 47.61 -7.16 17.68
N PRO A 98 48.15 -5.97 18.02
CA PRO A 98 47.75 -5.26 19.22
C PRO A 98 46.31 -4.78 19.19
N ALA A 99 45.72 -4.53 18.01
CA ALA A 99 44.33 -4.12 17.86
C ALA A 99 43.40 -5.30 18.12
N LEU A 100 43.71 -6.50 17.62
CA LEU A 100 42.95 -7.72 17.96
C LEU A 100 43.06 -8.06 19.45
N ALA A 101 44.22 -7.84 20.08
CA ALA A 101 44.37 -8.00 21.52
C ALA A 101 43.50 -7.01 22.31
N ALA A 102 43.46 -5.74 21.89
CA ALA A 102 42.54 -4.75 22.47
C ALA A 102 41.07 -5.16 22.34
N LEU A 103 40.62 -5.63 21.17
CA LEU A 103 39.25 -6.14 20.98
C LEU A 103 38.93 -7.34 21.89
N THR A 104 39.90 -8.24 22.06
CA THR A 104 39.71 -9.41 22.93
C THR A 104 39.52 -8.99 24.39
N ASN A 105 40.15 -7.88 24.79
CA ASN A 105 39.96 -7.27 26.11
C ASN A 105 38.75 -6.32 26.21
N GLY A 106 37.97 -6.18 25.14
CA GLY A 106 36.79 -5.32 25.09
C GLY A 106 37.09 -3.84 24.82
N ASP A 107 38.35 -3.49 24.58
CA ASP A 107 38.78 -2.11 24.29
C ASP A 107 38.65 -1.81 22.78
N VAL A 108 37.42 -1.52 22.38
CA VAL A 108 37.07 -1.25 20.97
C VAL A 108 37.69 0.01 20.45
N ASP A 109 37.76 1.07 21.27
CA ASP A 109 38.24 2.38 20.84
C ASP A 109 39.76 2.36 20.58
N THR A 110 40.50 1.66 21.40
CA THR A 110 41.95 1.42 21.17
C THR A 110 42.17 0.60 19.90
N ALA A 111 41.37 -0.45 19.66
CA ALA A 111 41.47 -1.26 18.45
C ALA A 111 41.20 -0.41 17.18
N GLU A 112 40.11 0.37 17.19
CA GLU A 112 39.75 1.28 16.09
C GLU A 112 40.90 2.28 15.79
N ARG A 113 41.43 2.92 16.81
CA ARG A 113 42.53 3.87 16.67
C ARG A 113 43.83 3.22 16.11
N LEU A 114 44.20 2.05 16.61
CA LEU A 114 45.37 1.33 16.13
C LEU A 114 45.28 0.96 14.66
N TRP A 115 44.11 0.53 14.16
CA TRP A 115 43.94 0.28 12.74
C TRP A 115 43.89 1.58 11.92
N GLN A 116 43.34 2.67 12.44
CA GLN A 116 43.38 3.97 11.75
C GLN A 116 44.80 4.52 11.56
N GLU A 117 45.69 4.27 12.52
CA GLU A 117 47.08 4.69 12.52
C GLU A 117 48.00 3.70 11.79
N SER A 118 47.50 2.51 11.38
CA SER A 118 48.34 1.47 10.78
C SER A 118 48.83 1.86 9.39
N SER A 119 50.11 2.06 9.25
CA SER A 119 50.83 2.32 8.00
C SER A 119 51.44 1.08 7.37
N ASP A 120 51.74 0.05 8.17
CA ASP A 120 52.50 -1.11 7.74
C ASP A 120 51.64 -2.15 6.99
N ASP A 121 50.34 -2.26 7.35
CA ASP A 121 49.38 -3.13 6.70
C ASP A 121 48.03 -2.45 6.49
N PRO A 122 47.97 -1.41 5.63
CA PRO A 122 46.76 -0.61 5.46
C PRO A 122 45.60 -1.37 4.86
N ALA A 123 45.85 -2.43 4.08
CA ALA A 123 44.81 -3.26 3.48
C ALA A 123 44.07 -4.10 4.52
N THR A 124 44.78 -4.74 5.45
CA THR A 124 44.16 -5.46 6.58
C THR A 124 43.48 -4.49 7.53
N ALA A 125 44.08 -3.34 7.80
CA ALA A 125 43.53 -2.31 8.68
C ALA A 125 42.18 -1.77 8.16
N VAL A 126 42.07 -1.40 6.89
CA VAL A 126 40.85 -0.89 6.32
C VAL A 126 39.73 -1.96 6.30
N HIS A 127 40.11 -3.22 6.03
CA HIS A 127 39.18 -4.34 6.09
C HIS A 127 38.63 -4.52 7.53
N ASN A 128 39.52 -4.56 8.53
CA ASN A 128 39.14 -4.72 9.93
C ASN A 128 38.27 -3.55 10.45
N LEU A 129 38.57 -2.32 10.03
CA LEU A 129 37.72 -1.15 10.30
C LEU A 129 36.33 -1.28 9.66
N ALA A 130 36.24 -1.81 8.44
CA ALA A 130 34.97 -2.08 7.79
C ALA A 130 34.13 -3.12 8.57
N VAL A 131 34.75 -4.23 8.97
CA VAL A 131 34.13 -5.25 9.79
C VAL A 131 33.69 -4.68 11.15
N LEU A 132 34.56 -3.92 11.84
CA LEU A 132 34.27 -3.36 13.16
C LEU A 132 33.09 -2.39 13.12
N ALA A 133 33.07 -1.45 12.21
CA ALA A 133 31.97 -0.49 12.07
C ALA A 133 30.66 -1.21 11.73
N HIS A 134 30.72 -2.20 10.83
CA HIS A 134 29.55 -2.93 10.36
C HIS A 134 28.95 -3.86 11.42
N VAL A 135 29.79 -4.64 12.15
CA VAL A 135 29.28 -5.51 13.24
C VAL A 135 28.66 -4.67 14.35
N ARG A 136 29.28 -3.52 14.71
CA ARG A 136 28.70 -2.61 15.72
C ARG A 136 27.37 -2.02 15.27
N ALA A 137 27.24 -1.64 14.00
CA ALA A 137 25.99 -1.14 13.44
C ALA A 137 24.87 -2.21 13.50
N LEU A 138 25.19 -3.44 13.09
CA LEU A 138 24.24 -4.57 13.12
C LEU A 138 23.87 -5.01 14.54
N ASP A 139 24.84 -5.07 15.46
CA ASP A 139 24.56 -5.40 16.86
C ASP A 139 23.67 -4.32 17.52
N ARG A 140 23.81 -3.06 17.14
CA ARG A 140 22.92 -1.97 17.63
C ARG A 140 21.52 -2.10 17.01
N ALA A 141 21.44 -2.38 15.71
CA ALA A 141 20.17 -2.60 15.04
C ALA A 141 19.39 -3.80 15.63
N ALA A 142 20.09 -4.88 15.97
CA ALA A 142 19.50 -6.09 16.58
C ALA A 142 18.91 -5.85 17.99
N ARG A 143 19.46 -4.91 18.76
CA ARG A 143 18.97 -4.57 20.11
C ARG A 143 17.68 -3.72 20.08
N GLY A 144 17.27 -3.24 18.93
CA GLY A 144 16.17 -2.29 18.80
C GLY A 144 16.59 -0.86 19.22
N GLY A 145 15.72 0.10 19.08
CA GLY A 145 15.98 1.49 19.50
C GLY A 145 16.04 2.49 18.34
N GLY A 146 15.74 2.04 17.11
CA GLY A 146 15.69 2.92 15.95
C GLY A 146 17.05 3.32 15.40
N LEU A 147 17.04 4.13 14.35
CA LEU A 147 18.24 4.59 13.66
C LEU A 147 18.72 5.96 14.21
N GLY A 148 19.17 5.97 15.48
CA GLY A 148 19.72 7.18 16.10
C GLY A 148 21.00 7.70 15.41
N ALA A 149 21.44 8.90 15.77
CA ALA A 149 22.61 9.54 15.14
C ALA A 149 23.90 8.72 15.29
N ASP A 150 24.08 8.06 16.42
CA ASP A 150 25.23 7.19 16.71
C ASP A 150 25.24 5.93 15.82
N VAL A 151 24.07 5.29 15.64
CA VAL A 151 23.94 4.14 14.76
C VAL A 151 24.12 4.52 13.29
N ARG A 152 23.58 5.66 12.90
CA ARG A 152 23.78 6.21 11.55
C ARG A 152 25.26 6.45 11.25
N ALA A 153 25.98 7.08 12.17
CA ALA A 153 27.42 7.31 12.03
C ALA A 153 28.23 6.00 11.91
N LEU A 154 27.80 4.92 12.58
CA LEU A 154 28.39 3.59 12.41
C LEU A 154 28.17 3.05 10.99
N TRP A 155 26.95 3.16 10.45
CA TRP A 155 26.65 2.74 9.09
C TRP A 155 27.41 3.54 8.04
N GLU A 156 27.49 4.86 8.18
CA GLU A 156 28.24 5.74 7.28
C GLU A 156 29.74 5.36 7.26
N ARG A 157 30.33 5.11 8.43
CA ARG A 157 31.71 4.62 8.53
C ARG A 157 31.87 3.23 7.90
N ALA A 158 30.93 2.32 8.17
CA ALA A 158 30.96 0.98 7.59
C ALA A 158 30.96 1.05 6.05
N PHE A 159 30.03 1.79 5.44
CA PHE A 159 29.97 1.96 4.00
C PHE A 159 31.23 2.65 3.45
N GLY A 160 31.74 3.67 4.12
CA GLY A 160 32.98 4.35 3.73
C GLY A 160 34.19 3.40 3.70
N TYR A 161 34.33 2.54 4.72
CA TYR A 161 35.39 1.54 4.73
C TYR A 161 35.12 0.41 3.71
N TRP A 162 33.92 -0.10 3.57
CA TRP A 162 33.59 -1.14 2.58
C TRP A 162 33.82 -0.65 1.15
N THR A 163 33.54 0.60 0.83
CA THR A 163 33.82 1.18 -0.49
C THR A 163 35.33 1.21 -0.75
N ARG A 164 36.13 1.50 0.26
CA ARG A 164 37.61 1.42 0.17
C ARG A 164 38.07 -0.03 -0.03
N VAL A 165 37.52 -0.99 0.71
CA VAL A 165 37.79 -2.43 0.54
C VAL A 165 37.49 -2.88 -0.89
N VAL A 166 36.34 -2.50 -1.45
CA VAL A 166 35.97 -2.85 -2.84
C VAL A 166 36.96 -2.28 -3.85
N SER A 167 37.45 -1.04 -3.63
CA SER A 167 38.34 -0.37 -4.58
C SER A 167 39.82 -0.73 -4.43
N ASP A 168 40.25 -1.21 -3.27
CA ASP A 168 41.67 -1.50 -3.00
C ASP A 168 42.11 -2.87 -3.58
N PRO A 169 42.92 -2.89 -4.63
CA PRO A 169 43.40 -4.16 -5.23
C PRO A 169 44.27 -4.98 -4.27
N THR A 170 44.85 -4.37 -3.23
CA THR A 170 45.68 -5.08 -2.26
C THR A 170 44.86 -6.00 -1.37
N VAL A 171 43.70 -5.57 -0.96
CA VAL A 171 42.73 -6.43 -0.22
C VAL A 171 42.39 -7.67 -1.03
N TRP A 172 42.13 -7.51 -2.31
CA TRP A 172 41.74 -8.63 -3.18
C TRP A 172 42.88 -9.59 -3.47
N ARG A 173 44.14 -9.08 -3.52
CA ARG A 173 45.33 -9.97 -3.56
C ARG A 173 45.51 -10.80 -2.29
N LEU A 174 45.07 -10.29 -1.12
CA LEU A 174 45.05 -11.09 0.11
C LEU A 174 44.02 -12.22 0.01
N VAL A 175 42.84 -11.92 -0.55
CA VAL A 175 41.84 -12.96 -0.80
C VAL A 175 42.34 -14.01 -1.77
N ASP A 176 43.01 -13.63 -2.87
CA ASP A 176 43.64 -14.57 -3.84
C ASP A 176 44.66 -15.46 -3.16
N THR A 177 45.53 -14.87 -2.32
CA THR A 177 46.54 -15.62 -1.53
C THR A 177 45.84 -16.63 -0.63
N ARG A 178 44.73 -16.22 0.02
CA ARG A 178 43.96 -17.09 0.91
C ARG A 178 43.26 -18.21 0.15
N VAL A 179 42.68 -17.94 -1.01
CA VAL A 179 42.09 -18.94 -1.91
C VAL A 179 43.15 -19.99 -2.28
N GLY A 180 44.36 -19.57 -2.65
CA GLY A 180 45.48 -20.48 -2.93
C GLY A 180 45.90 -21.33 -1.73
N GLN A 181 45.93 -20.77 -0.51
CA GLN A 181 46.20 -21.52 0.72
C GLN A 181 45.15 -22.57 1.07
N ILE A 182 43.90 -22.26 0.82
CA ILE A 182 42.78 -23.21 1.08
C ILE A 182 42.86 -24.39 0.10
N GLY A 183 43.20 -24.13 -1.18
CA GLY A 183 43.44 -25.20 -2.19
C GLY A 183 42.23 -26.07 -2.54
N ASP A 184 40.99 -25.59 -2.31
CA ASP A 184 39.77 -26.32 -2.69
C ASP A 184 39.43 -26.11 -4.16
N PRO A 185 39.12 -27.15 -4.96
CA PRO A 185 38.79 -27.02 -6.39
C PRO A 185 37.60 -26.12 -6.70
N ARG A 186 36.70 -25.86 -5.75
CA ARG A 186 35.56 -24.96 -5.89
C ARG A 186 35.97 -23.48 -5.81
N LEU A 187 37.13 -23.20 -5.24
CA LEU A 187 37.73 -21.87 -5.14
C LEU A 187 38.73 -21.69 -6.26
N THR A 188 38.32 -21.01 -7.30
CA THR A 188 39.07 -20.81 -8.55
C THR A 188 39.77 -19.45 -8.58
N LEU A 189 40.63 -19.19 -9.57
CA LEU A 189 41.35 -17.93 -9.72
C LEU A 189 40.45 -16.70 -9.87
N ASP A 190 39.18 -16.89 -10.27
CA ASP A 190 38.20 -15.81 -10.39
C ASP A 190 37.37 -15.59 -9.11
N THR A 191 37.65 -16.34 -8.03
CA THR A 191 36.89 -16.28 -6.76
C THR A 191 36.91 -14.87 -6.17
N SER A 192 38.08 -14.26 -6.04
CA SER A 192 38.19 -12.90 -5.50
C SER A 192 37.46 -11.87 -6.37
N THR A 193 37.55 -11.99 -7.69
CA THR A 193 36.84 -11.11 -8.62
C THR A 193 35.33 -11.25 -8.48
N ARG A 194 34.80 -12.47 -8.34
CA ARG A 194 33.36 -12.71 -8.09
C ARG A 194 32.93 -12.13 -6.74
N MET A 195 33.68 -12.35 -5.67
CA MET A 195 33.40 -11.78 -4.35
C MET A 195 33.40 -10.25 -4.41
N ARG A 196 34.42 -9.65 -5.06
CA ARG A 196 34.54 -8.20 -5.23
C ARG A 196 33.32 -7.60 -5.93
N THR A 197 32.88 -8.21 -7.01
CA THR A 197 31.75 -7.74 -7.82
C THR A 197 30.43 -7.83 -7.05
N ARG A 198 30.25 -8.85 -6.22
CA ARG A 198 29.00 -9.11 -5.49
C ARG A 198 28.91 -8.42 -4.14
N LEU A 199 30.03 -8.05 -3.55
CA LEU A 199 30.06 -7.47 -2.21
C LEU A 199 29.15 -6.23 -2.06
N PRO A 200 29.12 -5.26 -2.98
CA PRO A 200 28.22 -4.11 -2.86
C PRO A 200 26.73 -4.52 -2.75
N ALA A 201 26.30 -5.43 -3.60
CA ALA A 201 24.91 -5.92 -3.59
C ALA A 201 24.58 -6.68 -2.29
N ALA A 202 25.53 -7.49 -1.77
CA ALA A 202 25.36 -8.21 -0.52
C ALA A 202 25.22 -7.25 0.68
N LEU A 203 26.10 -6.25 0.78
CA LEU A 203 26.04 -5.25 1.86
C LEU A 203 24.72 -4.45 1.81
N LEU A 204 24.34 -3.99 0.62
CA LEU A 204 23.09 -3.25 0.42
C LEU A 204 21.84 -4.12 0.72
N SER A 205 21.90 -5.43 0.45
CA SER A 205 20.78 -6.33 0.77
C SER A 205 20.49 -6.42 2.27
N ILE A 206 21.51 -6.26 3.12
CA ILE A 206 21.32 -6.19 4.57
C ILE A 206 20.47 -4.99 4.95
N ASN A 207 20.86 -3.81 4.47
CA ASN A 207 20.15 -2.56 4.78
C ASN A 207 18.76 -2.54 4.15
N ALA A 208 18.58 -3.09 2.95
CA ALA A 208 17.27 -3.22 2.31
C ALA A 208 16.33 -4.10 3.15
N ARG A 209 16.81 -5.25 3.67
CA ARG A 209 16.03 -6.10 4.58
C ARG A 209 15.71 -5.43 5.92
N LEU A 210 16.64 -4.63 6.46
CA LEU A 210 16.38 -3.82 7.67
C LEU A 210 15.33 -2.75 7.40
N ALA A 211 15.39 -2.09 6.24
CA ALA A 211 14.42 -1.09 5.82
C ALA A 211 13.01 -1.71 5.66
N VAL A 212 12.91 -2.86 4.98
CA VAL A 212 11.64 -3.61 4.84
C VAL A 212 11.08 -4.02 6.20
N ARG A 213 11.93 -4.55 7.10
CA ARG A 213 11.50 -4.90 8.47
C ARG A 213 10.98 -3.67 9.21
N ALA A 214 11.67 -2.54 9.14
CA ALA A 214 11.23 -1.29 9.77
C ALA A 214 9.90 -0.79 9.20
N ALA A 215 9.71 -0.86 7.88
CA ALA A 215 8.45 -0.49 7.23
C ALA A 215 7.28 -1.38 7.68
N ARG A 216 7.48 -2.71 7.74
CA ARG A 216 6.47 -3.68 8.21
C ARG A 216 6.10 -3.48 9.70
N ASP A 217 7.04 -2.98 10.49
CA ASP A 217 6.81 -2.64 11.90
C ASP A 217 6.18 -1.23 12.08
N GLY A 218 5.81 -0.55 11.00
CA GLY A 218 5.26 0.82 11.01
C GLY A 218 6.30 1.92 11.31
N ARG A 219 7.59 1.57 11.37
CA ARG A 219 8.69 2.51 11.64
C ARG A 219 9.20 3.15 10.34
N HIS A 220 8.31 3.86 9.64
CA HIS A 220 8.61 4.43 8.31
C HIS A 220 9.79 5.40 8.31
N ALA A 221 9.98 6.17 9.39
CA ALA A 221 11.14 7.05 9.52
C ALA A 221 12.47 6.28 9.55
N ASP A 222 12.54 5.15 10.25
CA ASP A 222 13.71 4.28 10.27
C ASP A 222 13.94 3.63 8.90
N ALA A 223 12.87 3.17 8.24
CA ALA A 223 12.93 2.61 6.89
C ALA A 223 13.49 3.62 5.88
N ALA A 224 12.96 4.84 5.87
CA ALA A 224 13.46 5.92 5.01
C ALA A 224 14.94 6.29 5.32
N ALA A 225 15.31 6.29 6.59
CA ALA A 225 16.68 6.55 6.99
C ALA A 225 17.66 5.43 6.54
N GLN A 226 17.23 4.16 6.55
CA GLN A 226 18.01 3.06 5.97
C GLN A 226 18.18 3.22 4.45
N VAL A 227 17.13 3.59 3.73
CA VAL A 227 17.20 3.87 2.29
C VAL A 227 18.17 5.06 2.02
N ALA A 228 18.10 6.11 2.83
CA ALA A 228 19.03 7.24 2.71
C ALA A 228 20.49 6.83 2.91
N LEU A 229 20.78 5.96 3.89
CA LEU A 229 22.12 5.38 4.10
C LEU A 229 22.59 4.57 2.89
N MET A 230 21.70 3.75 2.30
CA MET A 230 22.03 2.99 1.10
C MET A 230 22.37 3.93 -0.08
N ARG A 231 21.60 4.98 -0.29
CA ARG A 231 21.86 5.98 -1.33
C ARG A 231 23.15 6.76 -1.09
N GLY A 232 23.51 7.00 0.17
CA GLY A 232 24.76 7.64 0.59
C GLY A 232 25.97 6.70 0.69
N SER A 233 25.82 5.40 0.41
CA SER A 233 26.85 4.37 0.63
C SER A 233 28.08 4.50 -0.26
N GLY A 234 28.02 5.27 -1.35
CA GLY A 234 29.07 5.35 -2.38
C GLY A 234 29.02 4.21 -3.40
N PHE A 235 28.10 3.26 -3.30
CA PHE A 235 27.86 2.24 -4.33
C PHE A 235 26.96 2.77 -5.45
N ALA A 236 26.95 2.06 -6.59
CA ALA A 236 26.17 2.47 -7.75
C ALA A 236 24.66 2.51 -7.44
N THR A 237 23.99 3.58 -7.90
CA THR A 237 22.53 3.76 -7.70
C THR A 237 21.73 2.57 -8.20
N ALA A 238 22.09 1.99 -9.35
CA ALA A 238 21.44 0.79 -9.87
C ALA A 238 21.49 -0.38 -8.87
N THR A 239 22.65 -0.61 -8.22
CA THR A 239 22.81 -1.67 -7.21
C THR A 239 21.93 -1.42 -5.98
N VAL A 240 21.77 -0.14 -5.59
CA VAL A 240 20.85 0.24 -4.48
C VAL A 240 19.41 -0.09 -4.86
N MET A 241 18.98 0.32 -6.07
CA MET A 241 17.62 0.06 -6.54
C MET A 241 17.33 -1.45 -6.68
N ASP A 242 18.29 -2.21 -7.23
CA ASP A 242 18.15 -3.67 -7.36
C ASP A 242 18.02 -4.35 -5.98
N ALA A 243 18.80 -3.91 -4.99
CA ALA A 243 18.72 -4.44 -3.63
C ALA A 243 17.37 -4.15 -2.98
N LEU A 244 16.82 -2.93 -3.16
CA LEU A 244 15.50 -2.56 -2.67
C LEU A 244 14.39 -3.33 -3.38
N ALA A 245 14.42 -3.38 -4.72
CA ALA A 245 13.44 -4.11 -5.52
C ALA A 245 13.35 -5.59 -5.10
N LYS A 246 14.51 -6.25 -4.95
CA LYS A 246 14.58 -7.64 -4.49
C LYS A 246 14.05 -7.81 -3.05
N ALA A 247 14.30 -6.85 -2.17
CA ALA A 247 13.87 -6.93 -0.78
C ALA A 247 12.35 -6.80 -0.61
N VAL A 248 11.66 -6.08 -1.53
CA VAL A 248 10.20 -5.88 -1.49
C VAL A 248 9.41 -6.97 -2.25
N GLU A 249 10.06 -7.86 -3.00
CA GLU A 249 9.39 -8.96 -3.71
C GLU A 249 8.43 -9.77 -2.83
N PRO A 250 8.76 -10.12 -1.56
CA PRO A 250 7.82 -10.83 -0.69
C PRO A 250 6.58 -10.01 -0.35
N ASP A 251 6.68 -8.68 -0.25
CA ASP A 251 5.54 -7.80 0.06
C ASP A 251 4.62 -7.63 -1.15
N THR A 252 5.16 -7.50 -2.35
CA THR A 252 4.38 -7.50 -3.58
C THR A 252 3.69 -8.85 -3.83
N ALA A 253 4.36 -9.97 -3.54
CA ALA A 253 3.76 -11.30 -3.61
C ALA A 253 2.63 -11.46 -2.58
N ARG A 254 2.81 -10.92 -1.36
CA ARG A 254 1.78 -10.91 -0.32
C ARG A 254 0.57 -10.10 -0.74
N LEU A 255 0.77 -8.90 -1.32
CA LEU A 255 -0.32 -8.07 -1.84
C LEU A 255 -1.16 -8.83 -2.88
N ARG A 256 -0.49 -9.48 -3.84
CA ARG A 256 -1.15 -10.30 -4.86
C ARG A 256 -1.97 -11.43 -4.23
N SER A 257 -1.39 -12.15 -3.27
CA SER A 257 -2.06 -13.25 -2.56
C SER A 257 -3.29 -12.76 -1.78
N LEU A 258 -3.23 -11.58 -1.14
CA LEU A 258 -4.38 -10.97 -0.47
C LEU A 258 -5.51 -10.68 -1.45
N GLY A 259 -5.18 -10.09 -2.62
CA GLY A 259 -6.15 -9.82 -3.67
C GLY A 259 -6.80 -11.08 -4.23
N GLU A 260 -6.01 -12.13 -4.53
CA GLU A 260 -6.53 -13.42 -5.00
C GLU A 260 -7.42 -14.12 -3.96
N ASN A 261 -7.11 -13.98 -2.67
CA ASN A 261 -7.93 -14.51 -1.59
C ASN A 261 -9.27 -13.76 -1.48
N ALA A 262 -9.23 -12.42 -1.61
CA ALA A 262 -10.43 -11.59 -1.63
C ALA A 262 -11.35 -12.00 -2.80
N GLU A 263 -10.83 -12.07 -4.02
CA GLU A 263 -11.59 -12.47 -5.21
C GLU A 263 -12.22 -13.85 -5.05
N ARG A 264 -11.48 -14.85 -4.59
CA ARG A 264 -12.02 -16.20 -4.36
C ARG A 264 -13.17 -16.22 -3.35
N THR A 265 -13.10 -15.38 -2.33
CA THR A 265 -14.17 -15.27 -1.33
C THR A 265 -15.43 -14.67 -1.95
N ILE A 266 -15.27 -13.66 -2.82
CA ILE A 266 -16.39 -13.00 -3.52
C ILE A 266 -17.02 -13.92 -4.58
N ASP A 267 -16.19 -14.66 -5.30
CA ASP A 267 -16.69 -15.66 -6.27
C ASP A 267 -17.58 -16.71 -5.60
N ALA A 268 -17.28 -17.06 -4.34
CA ALA A 268 -18.07 -18.01 -3.56
C ALA A 268 -19.33 -17.36 -2.92
N ASP A 269 -19.25 -16.12 -2.49
CA ASP A 269 -20.33 -15.38 -1.82
C ASP A 269 -20.20 -13.85 -2.08
N PRO A 270 -20.84 -13.35 -3.15
CA PRO A 270 -20.80 -11.93 -3.50
C PRO A 270 -21.33 -11.01 -2.41
N ALA A 271 -22.27 -11.45 -1.57
CA ALA A 271 -22.86 -10.64 -0.52
C ALA A 271 -21.82 -10.21 0.56
N ARG A 272 -20.70 -10.90 0.67
CA ARG A 272 -19.60 -10.54 1.58
C ARG A 272 -18.65 -9.47 1.04
N GLY A 273 -18.96 -8.91 -0.13
CA GLY A 273 -18.04 -8.02 -0.84
C GLY A 273 -17.58 -6.81 -0.05
N ALA A 274 -18.47 -6.19 0.70
CA ALA A 274 -18.11 -5.05 1.55
C ALA A 274 -17.06 -5.42 2.62
N GLU A 275 -17.36 -6.42 3.45
CA GLU A 275 -16.46 -6.90 4.52
C GLU A 275 -15.09 -7.31 3.99
N VAL A 276 -15.09 -8.05 2.88
CA VAL A 276 -13.86 -8.57 2.27
C VAL A 276 -13.02 -7.44 1.68
N THR A 277 -13.67 -6.47 1.00
CA THR A 277 -12.99 -5.32 0.40
C THR A 277 -12.39 -4.41 1.47
N GLU A 278 -13.11 -4.13 2.54
CA GLU A 278 -12.62 -3.32 3.65
C GLU A 278 -11.38 -3.92 4.28
N ARG A 279 -11.43 -5.21 4.63
CA ARG A 279 -10.27 -5.94 5.17
C ARG A 279 -9.09 -5.97 4.19
N PHE A 280 -9.36 -6.15 2.90
CA PHE A 280 -8.32 -6.12 1.88
C PHE A 280 -7.68 -4.73 1.78
N LEU A 281 -8.47 -3.66 1.74
CA LEU A 281 -7.97 -2.29 1.68
C LEU A 281 -7.08 -1.95 2.87
N ASP A 282 -7.49 -2.32 4.09
CA ASP A 282 -6.70 -2.04 5.30
C ASP A 282 -5.32 -2.71 5.23
N GLN A 283 -5.27 -4.01 4.88
CA GLN A 283 -4.01 -4.74 4.77
C GLN A 283 -3.15 -4.30 3.57
N ALA A 284 -3.78 -3.95 2.45
CA ALA A 284 -3.08 -3.52 1.24
C ALA A 284 -2.50 -2.11 1.39
N THR A 285 -3.17 -1.22 2.13
CA THR A 285 -2.67 0.13 2.42
C THR A 285 -1.35 0.08 3.17
N ASP A 286 -1.25 -0.72 4.23
CA ASP A 286 -0.01 -0.87 5.00
C ASP A 286 1.16 -1.34 4.13
N LEU A 287 0.90 -2.30 3.22
CA LEU A 287 1.92 -2.80 2.29
C LEU A 287 2.34 -1.72 1.29
N LEU A 288 1.39 -0.98 0.73
CA LEU A 288 1.67 0.09 -0.23
C LEU A 288 2.46 1.25 0.42
N ASP A 289 2.13 1.63 1.65
CA ASP A 289 2.86 2.66 2.38
C ASP A 289 4.29 2.23 2.69
N GLY A 290 4.51 0.95 2.94
CA GLY A 290 5.84 0.35 2.99
C GLY A 290 6.58 0.50 1.66
N LEU A 291 5.97 0.15 0.53
CA LEU A 291 6.56 0.29 -0.81
C LEU A 291 6.88 1.75 -1.14
N ARG A 292 5.98 2.68 -0.86
CA ARG A 292 6.19 4.13 -1.03
C ARG A 292 7.41 4.63 -0.24
N THR A 293 7.52 4.18 1.01
CA THR A 293 8.64 4.56 1.88
C THR A 293 9.99 4.06 1.34
N LEU A 294 10.02 2.86 0.76
CA LEU A 294 11.25 2.20 0.32
C LEU A 294 11.67 2.59 -1.10
N LEU A 295 10.73 2.63 -2.02
CA LEU A 295 10.98 2.84 -3.45
C LEU A 295 10.64 4.27 -3.90
N GLY A 296 9.64 4.90 -3.27
CA GLY A 296 9.05 6.18 -3.66
C GLY A 296 7.74 6.01 -4.44
N ASP A 297 6.99 7.10 -4.57
CA ASP A 297 5.68 7.11 -5.26
C ASP A 297 5.81 6.90 -6.78
N ASP A 298 6.91 7.39 -7.37
CA ASP A 298 7.15 7.32 -8.82
C ASP A 298 7.73 5.99 -9.29
N ASP A 299 8.05 5.06 -8.38
CA ASP A 299 8.59 3.76 -8.74
C ASP A 299 7.52 2.88 -9.41
N PRO A 300 7.85 2.23 -10.56
CA PRO A 300 6.89 1.38 -11.28
C PRO A 300 6.28 0.26 -10.43
N THR A 301 7.02 -0.28 -9.45
CA THR A 301 6.53 -1.33 -8.54
C THR A 301 5.47 -0.75 -7.59
N THR A 302 5.71 0.44 -7.07
CA THR A 302 4.76 1.15 -6.20
C THR A 302 3.49 1.51 -6.96
N GLN A 303 3.62 2.07 -8.17
CA GLN A 303 2.49 2.40 -9.02
C GLN A 303 1.68 1.17 -9.42
N GLY A 304 2.36 0.10 -9.83
CA GLY A 304 1.71 -1.16 -10.17
C GLY A 304 0.97 -1.80 -8.99
N ALA A 305 1.50 -1.68 -7.78
CA ALA A 305 0.84 -2.13 -6.55
C ALA A 305 -0.43 -1.32 -6.26
N GLY A 306 -0.40 0.01 -6.43
CA GLY A 306 -1.57 0.86 -6.30
C GLY A 306 -2.67 0.49 -7.30
N ASP A 307 -2.33 0.34 -8.57
CA ASP A 307 -3.27 -0.06 -9.62
C ASP A 307 -3.84 -1.47 -9.39
N GLU A 308 -3.04 -2.38 -8.85
CA GLU A 308 -3.52 -3.71 -8.47
C GLU A 308 -4.57 -3.61 -7.35
N ILE A 309 -4.32 -2.81 -6.30
CA ILE A 309 -5.28 -2.59 -5.21
C ILE A 309 -6.60 -2.05 -5.77
N ALA A 310 -6.55 -0.97 -6.55
CA ALA A 310 -7.74 -0.34 -7.13
C ALA A 310 -8.54 -1.32 -8.01
N SER A 311 -7.85 -2.10 -8.85
CA SER A 311 -8.48 -3.08 -9.73
C SER A 311 -9.12 -4.24 -8.97
N ARG A 312 -8.50 -4.70 -7.86
CA ARG A 312 -9.04 -5.76 -7.00
C ARG A 312 -10.30 -5.30 -6.27
N VAL A 313 -10.31 -4.06 -5.79
CA VAL A 313 -11.50 -3.44 -5.18
C VAL A 313 -12.69 -3.46 -6.15
N LEU A 314 -12.48 -3.07 -7.41
CA LEU A 314 -13.54 -3.14 -8.43
C LEU A 314 -14.08 -4.57 -8.61
N ARG A 315 -13.19 -5.56 -8.67
CA ARG A 315 -13.59 -6.97 -8.82
C ARG A 315 -14.41 -7.49 -7.65
N CYS A 316 -14.18 -6.96 -6.46
CA CYS A 316 -14.94 -7.32 -5.26
C CYS A 316 -16.28 -6.57 -5.17
N LEU A 317 -16.28 -5.27 -5.47
CA LEU A 317 -17.46 -4.43 -5.24
C LEU A 317 -18.54 -4.52 -6.33
N VAL A 318 -18.16 -4.76 -7.60
CA VAL A 318 -19.15 -4.86 -8.67
C VAL A 318 -20.12 -6.02 -8.49
N PRO A 319 -19.67 -7.26 -8.16
CA PRO A 319 -20.60 -8.36 -7.83
C PRO A 319 -21.40 -8.08 -6.56
N TYR A 320 -20.75 -7.53 -5.52
CA TYR A 320 -21.42 -7.16 -4.26
C TYR A 320 -22.59 -6.22 -4.47
N ALA A 321 -22.34 -5.09 -5.15
CA ALA A 321 -23.37 -4.09 -5.38
C ALA A 321 -24.55 -4.61 -6.23
N ARG A 322 -24.29 -5.54 -7.16
CA ARG A 322 -25.34 -6.19 -7.97
C ARG A 322 -26.19 -7.18 -7.18
N GLU A 323 -25.58 -7.87 -6.20
CA GLU A 323 -26.25 -8.87 -5.39
C GLU A 323 -27.07 -8.24 -4.26
N THR A 324 -26.56 -7.17 -3.66
CA THR A 324 -27.12 -6.60 -2.43
C THR A 324 -27.88 -5.29 -2.62
N ASP A 325 -27.74 -4.62 -3.76
CA ASP A 325 -28.19 -3.23 -4.00
C ASP A 325 -27.70 -2.21 -2.96
N ASP A 326 -26.63 -2.55 -2.19
CA ASP A 326 -26.03 -1.67 -1.19
C ASP A 326 -25.08 -0.65 -1.85
N TRP A 327 -25.68 0.29 -2.56
CA TRP A 327 -24.99 1.36 -3.27
C TRP A 327 -24.25 2.34 -2.35
N PRO A 328 -24.74 2.67 -1.12
CA PRO A 328 -24.00 3.49 -0.17
C PRO A 328 -22.62 2.95 0.14
N THR A 329 -22.54 1.70 0.58
CA THR A 329 -21.27 1.04 0.94
C THR A 329 -20.36 0.88 -0.28
N ALA A 330 -20.94 0.51 -1.44
CA ALA A 330 -20.16 0.40 -2.68
C ALA A 330 -19.54 1.74 -3.09
N THR A 331 -20.28 2.86 -2.96
CA THR A 331 -19.79 4.21 -3.25
C THR A 331 -18.63 4.57 -2.32
N GLU A 332 -18.80 4.41 -1.00
CA GLU A 332 -17.78 4.70 -0.01
C GLU A 332 -16.46 3.95 -0.25
N LEU A 333 -16.54 2.67 -0.51
CA LEU A 333 -15.36 1.83 -0.75
C LEU A 333 -14.68 2.15 -2.10
N LEU A 334 -15.44 2.53 -3.13
CA LEU A 334 -14.87 3.01 -4.39
C LEU A 334 -14.17 4.36 -4.23
N GLU A 335 -14.73 5.28 -3.44
CA GLU A 335 -14.07 6.55 -3.11
C GLU A 335 -12.76 6.33 -2.35
N ARG A 336 -12.72 5.36 -1.43
CA ARG A 336 -11.48 4.96 -0.74
C ARG A 336 -10.47 4.31 -1.69
N ALA A 337 -10.92 3.65 -2.75
CA ALA A 337 -10.04 2.99 -3.73
C ALA A 337 -9.44 3.95 -4.75
N LEU A 338 -10.09 5.06 -5.05
CA LEU A 338 -9.68 6.02 -6.10
C LEU A 338 -8.24 6.56 -5.93
N PRO A 339 -7.75 6.90 -4.72
CA PRO A 339 -6.37 7.37 -4.52
C PRO A 339 -5.28 6.34 -4.86
N PHE A 340 -5.62 5.04 -4.93
CA PHE A 340 -4.67 4.00 -5.31
C PHE A 340 -4.47 3.88 -6.82
N ALA A 341 -5.42 4.35 -7.61
CA ALA A 341 -5.33 4.32 -9.07
C ALA A 341 -4.30 5.33 -9.58
N THR A 342 -3.16 4.84 -10.06
CA THR A 342 -2.03 5.64 -10.55
C THR A 342 -2.08 5.83 -12.07
N THR A 343 -2.42 4.77 -12.82
CA THR A 343 -2.57 4.87 -14.28
C THR A 343 -3.94 5.41 -14.66
N GLU A 344 -3.97 6.18 -15.75
CA GLU A 344 -5.20 6.80 -16.30
C GLU A 344 -6.28 5.74 -16.58
N SER A 345 -5.89 4.59 -17.13
CA SER A 345 -6.83 3.52 -17.46
C SER A 345 -7.53 2.92 -16.24
N VAL A 346 -6.81 2.75 -15.12
CA VAL A 346 -7.39 2.24 -13.87
C VAL A 346 -8.23 3.32 -13.22
N ARG A 347 -7.75 4.55 -13.19
CA ARG A 347 -8.47 5.71 -12.65
C ARG A 347 -9.83 5.89 -13.34
N THR A 348 -9.85 5.96 -14.67
CA THR A 348 -11.09 6.08 -15.45
C THR A 348 -12.08 4.98 -15.12
N ARG A 349 -11.61 3.72 -15.00
CA ARG A 349 -12.49 2.60 -14.64
C ARG A 349 -13.10 2.73 -13.24
N ILE A 350 -12.32 3.21 -12.25
CA ILE A 350 -12.84 3.49 -10.90
C ILE A 350 -13.88 4.61 -10.96
N GLU A 351 -13.58 5.71 -11.65
CA GLU A 351 -14.45 6.88 -11.78
C GLU A 351 -15.78 6.52 -12.48
N GLU A 352 -15.75 5.74 -13.56
CA GLU A 352 -16.95 5.25 -14.24
C GLU A 352 -17.83 4.37 -13.32
N ASN A 353 -17.22 3.47 -12.55
CA ASN A 353 -17.98 2.62 -11.61
C ASN A 353 -18.48 3.42 -10.40
N LEU A 354 -17.71 4.39 -9.93
CA LEU A 354 -18.14 5.31 -8.87
C LEU A 354 -19.34 6.16 -9.34
N ALA A 355 -19.28 6.73 -10.54
CA ALA A 355 -20.39 7.48 -11.12
C ALA A 355 -21.64 6.59 -11.28
N ALA A 356 -21.48 5.33 -11.69
CA ALA A 356 -22.58 4.36 -11.77
C ALA A 356 -23.16 4.05 -10.39
N ALA A 357 -22.32 3.83 -9.38
CA ALA A 357 -22.76 3.58 -8.00
C ALA A 357 -23.48 4.80 -7.40
N GLN A 358 -22.95 6.00 -7.59
CA GLN A 358 -23.59 7.25 -7.16
C GLN A 358 -24.94 7.48 -7.86
N SER A 359 -25.03 7.17 -9.16
CA SER A 359 -26.30 7.20 -9.89
C SER A 359 -27.31 6.22 -9.32
N ASN A 360 -26.91 4.97 -9.07
CA ASN A 360 -27.77 3.97 -8.47
C ASN A 360 -28.19 4.35 -7.04
N LEU A 361 -27.28 4.90 -6.25
CA LEU A 361 -27.59 5.43 -4.92
C LEU A 361 -28.64 6.54 -4.99
N LEU A 362 -28.53 7.47 -5.96
CA LEU A 362 -29.51 8.53 -6.17
C LEU A 362 -30.91 7.97 -6.45
N TYR A 363 -31.00 6.82 -7.13
CA TYR A 363 -32.27 6.17 -7.48
C TYR A 363 -32.76 5.14 -6.47
N SER A 364 -31.93 4.70 -5.52
CA SER A 364 -32.29 3.69 -4.51
C SER A 364 -33.13 4.24 -3.36
N VAL A 365 -33.03 5.53 -3.08
CA VAL A 365 -33.73 6.18 -1.96
C VAL A 365 -34.83 7.11 -2.49
N CYS A 366 -35.97 7.13 -1.81
CA CYS A 366 -37.07 8.03 -2.13
C CYS A 366 -36.63 9.50 -2.05
N TRP A 367 -36.68 10.21 -3.16
CA TRP A 367 -36.30 11.62 -3.23
C TRP A 367 -37.11 12.55 -2.30
N PHE A 368 -38.39 12.17 -2.08
CA PHE A 368 -39.33 13.01 -1.34
C PHE A 368 -39.22 12.91 0.19
N CYS A 369 -39.06 11.73 0.75
CA CYS A 369 -38.87 11.57 2.20
C CYS A 369 -37.41 11.34 2.61
N LYS A 370 -36.53 10.90 1.72
CA LYS A 370 -35.10 10.62 1.94
C LYS A 370 -34.84 9.58 3.05
N THR A 371 -35.85 8.77 3.40
CA THR A 371 -35.76 7.79 4.49
C THR A 371 -36.09 6.37 4.03
N ASN A 372 -37.05 6.22 3.10
CA ASN A 372 -37.48 4.92 2.62
C ASN A 372 -36.81 4.59 1.27
N GLY A 373 -36.61 3.29 0.99
CA GLY A 373 -36.18 2.84 -0.32
C GLY A 373 -37.21 3.27 -1.41
N ALA A 374 -36.69 3.55 -2.60
CA ALA A 374 -37.50 3.81 -3.76
C ALA A 374 -38.24 2.53 -4.19
N ASP A 375 -39.48 2.68 -4.60
CA ASP A 375 -40.30 1.57 -5.13
C ASP A 375 -40.42 1.75 -6.66
N PRO A 376 -39.94 0.80 -7.47
CA PRO A 376 -39.99 0.90 -8.92
C PRO A 376 -41.42 1.12 -9.46
N ALA A 377 -42.45 0.55 -8.79
CA ALA A 377 -43.85 0.74 -9.16
C ALA A 377 -44.39 2.13 -8.78
N SER A 378 -43.66 2.88 -7.99
CA SER A 378 -44.09 4.19 -7.45
C SER A 378 -43.26 5.37 -7.99
N ILE A 379 -42.32 5.13 -8.90
CA ILE A 379 -41.50 6.18 -9.55
C ILE A 379 -42.43 7.26 -10.14
N HIS A 380 -42.06 8.51 -9.95
CA HIS A 380 -42.74 9.63 -10.59
C HIS A 380 -42.05 10.00 -11.90
N GLU A 381 -42.72 9.76 -13.03
CA GLU A 381 -42.20 10.15 -14.34
C GLU A 381 -42.45 11.65 -14.60
N GLN A 382 -41.38 12.42 -14.69
CA GLN A 382 -41.45 13.81 -15.09
C GLN A 382 -41.12 13.94 -16.59
N LYS A 383 -42.12 14.27 -17.38
CA LYS A 383 -41.92 14.56 -18.80
C LYS A 383 -41.33 15.92 -18.99
N MET A 384 -40.37 16.03 -19.89
CA MET A 384 -39.69 17.27 -20.26
C MET A 384 -39.50 17.33 -21.77
N TRP A 385 -39.36 18.56 -22.29
CA TRP A 385 -39.02 18.79 -23.67
C TRP A 385 -37.98 19.92 -23.80
N GLY A 386 -37.13 19.81 -24.83
CA GLY A 386 -36.06 20.78 -25.06
C GLY A 386 -35.41 20.63 -26.44
N ASP A 387 -34.23 21.20 -26.61
CA ASP A 387 -33.46 21.18 -27.85
C ASP A 387 -34.28 21.62 -29.08
N LEU A 388 -34.96 22.77 -28.92
CA LEU A 388 -35.80 23.31 -29.95
C LEU A 388 -34.98 23.77 -31.16
N GLN A 389 -35.12 23.08 -32.27
CA GLN A 389 -34.49 23.44 -33.54
C GLN A 389 -35.57 23.97 -34.50
N ALA A 390 -35.30 25.11 -35.12
CA ALA A 390 -36.16 25.68 -36.15
C ALA A 390 -35.51 25.45 -37.53
N GLN A 391 -36.20 24.77 -38.42
CA GLN A 391 -35.76 24.53 -39.78
C GLN A 391 -36.67 25.35 -40.75
N HIS A 392 -36.05 26.25 -41.49
CA HIS A 392 -36.75 27.03 -42.51
C HIS A 392 -36.98 26.19 -43.77
N MET A 393 -38.25 25.97 -44.11
CA MET A 393 -38.70 25.20 -45.26
C MET A 393 -39.36 26.13 -46.32
N GLY A 394 -38.66 27.21 -46.69
CA GLY A 394 -39.18 28.22 -47.61
C GLY A 394 -40.28 29.06 -47.00
N SER A 395 -41.58 28.72 -47.23
CA SER A 395 -42.73 29.49 -46.76
C SER A 395 -43.19 29.20 -45.34
N TYR A 396 -42.64 28.22 -44.67
CA TYR A 396 -42.95 27.90 -43.29
C TYR A 396 -41.75 27.49 -42.49
N ILE A 397 -41.84 27.55 -41.13
CA ILE A 397 -40.79 27.15 -40.18
C ILE A 397 -41.25 25.87 -39.52
N GLN A 398 -40.49 24.80 -39.68
CA GLN A 398 -40.71 23.55 -38.96
C GLN A 398 -39.90 23.54 -37.71
N TYR A 399 -40.53 23.15 -36.57
CA TYR A 399 -39.85 23.05 -35.27
C TYR A 399 -39.70 21.60 -34.91
N HIS A 400 -38.47 21.21 -34.60
CA HIS A 400 -38.13 19.92 -34.03
C HIS A 400 -37.74 20.12 -32.56
N TRP A 401 -38.15 19.20 -31.71
CA TRP A 401 -37.80 19.19 -30.29
C TRP A 401 -37.66 17.75 -29.79
N GLN A 402 -36.83 17.57 -28.76
CA GLN A 402 -36.66 16.28 -28.07
C GLN A 402 -37.62 16.19 -26.90
N ARG A 403 -38.05 14.98 -26.59
CA ARG A 403 -38.84 14.62 -25.40
C ARG A 403 -38.05 13.68 -24.55
N LEU A 404 -38.11 13.87 -23.24
CA LEU A 404 -37.41 13.03 -22.23
C LEU A 404 -38.38 12.81 -21.05
N ALA A 405 -38.42 11.59 -20.51
CA ALA A 405 -39.06 11.27 -19.26
C ALA A 405 -37.98 10.96 -18.24
N ILE A 406 -37.95 11.71 -17.13
CA ILE A 406 -37.04 11.48 -16.02
C ILE A 406 -37.82 10.83 -14.88
N GLY A 407 -37.40 9.63 -14.46
CA GLY A 407 -37.95 8.93 -13.31
C GLY A 407 -37.43 9.53 -12.02
N VAL A 408 -38.29 10.12 -11.19
CA VAL A 408 -37.90 10.60 -9.85
C VAL A 408 -38.23 9.51 -8.83
N PRO A 409 -37.22 8.98 -8.11
CA PRO A 409 -37.40 7.86 -7.18
C PRO A 409 -38.37 8.22 -6.06
N ARG A 410 -39.35 7.37 -5.83
CA ARG A 410 -40.42 7.59 -4.83
C ARG A 410 -40.86 6.28 -4.19
N CYS A 411 -40.97 6.25 -2.87
CA CYS A 411 -41.52 5.09 -2.14
C CYS A 411 -43.05 5.02 -2.25
N ALA A 412 -43.61 3.83 -2.02
CA ALA A 412 -45.05 3.58 -2.06
C ALA A 412 -45.85 4.49 -1.10
N GLN A 413 -45.30 4.78 0.09
CA GLN A 413 -45.90 5.67 1.08
C GLN A 413 -46.04 7.10 0.56
N CYS A 414 -44.97 7.68 0.03
CA CYS A 414 -45.02 9.01 -0.56
C CYS A 414 -45.92 9.07 -1.78
N ALA A 415 -45.96 8.01 -2.60
CA ALA A 415 -46.89 7.91 -3.72
C ALA A 415 -48.36 7.90 -3.28
N ALA A 416 -48.69 7.15 -2.22
CA ALA A 416 -50.01 7.14 -1.64
C ALA A 416 -50.42 8.50 -1.05
N GLN A 417 -49.52 9.10 -0.28
CA GLN A 417 -49.72 10.42 0.33
C GLN A 417 -49.91 11.53 -0.72
N HIS A 418 -49.11 11.54 -1.79
CA HIS A 418 -49.27 12.49 -2.90
C HIS A 418 -50.61 12.30 -3.60
N ARG A 419 -51.03 11.05 -3.88
CA ARG A 419 -52.37 10.74 -4.47
C ARG A 419 -53.48 11.18 -3.59
N GLN A 420 -53.39 10.93 -2.26
CA GLN A 420 -54.39 11.35 -1.30
C GLN A 420 -54.54 12.86 -1.22
N THR A 421 -53.42 13.60 -1.18
CA THR A 421 -53.41 15.06 -1.17
C THR A 421 -54.06 15.64 -2.42
N ILE A 422 -53.75 15.09 -3.60
CA ILE A 422 -54.37 15.50 -4.85
C ILE A 422 -55.86 15.19 -4.87
N ARG A 423 -56.27 13.99 -4.43
CA ARG A 423 -57.71 13.61 -4.34
C ARG A 423 -58.47 14.53 -3.39
N ALA A 424 -57.90 14.78 -2.20
CA ALA A 424 -58.53 15.69 -1.23
C ALA A 424 -58.66 17.12 -1.78
N GLY A 425 -57.63 17.62 -2.47
CA GLY A 425 -57.66 18.90 -3.17
C GLY A 425 -58.72 18.99 -4.25
N ARG A 426 -58.86 17.93 -5.09
CA ARG A 426 -59.90 17.84 -6.13
C ARG A 426 -61.27 17.80 -5.51
N PHE A 427 -61.45 17.01 -4.45
CA PHE A 427 -62.75 16.89 -3.75
C PHE A 427 -63.13 18.25 -3.11
N ALA A 428 -62.22 18.96 -2.48
CA ALA A 428 -62.48 20.28 -1.94
C ALA A 428 -62.87 21.30 -3.02
N VAL A 429 -62.25 21.26 -4.19
CA VAL A 429 -62.64 22.12 -5.35
C VAL A 429 -64.04 21.78 -5.84
N LEU A 430 -64.39 20.48 -5.98
CA LEU A 430 -65.70 20.04 -6.36
C LEU A 430 -66.78 20.47 -5.36
N LEU A 431 -66.52 20.39 -4.06
CA LEU A 431 -67.42 20.86 -3.01
C LEU A 431 -67.63 22.40 -3.11
N LEU A 432 -66.55 23.17 -3.35
CA LEU A 432 -66.64 24.60 -3.50
C LEU A 432 -67.40 24.99 -4.75
N LEU A 433 -67.23 24.26 -5.87
CA LEU A 433 -67.99 24.47 -7.10
C LEU A 433 -69.50 24.15 -6.90
N ALA A 434 -69.80 23.06 -6.20
CA ALA A 434 -71.19 22.67 -5.88
C ALA A 434 -71.85 23.72 -4.98
N ALA A 435 -71.11 24.22 -3.96
CA ALA A 435 -71.58 25.30 -3.09
C ALA A 435 -71.81 26.62 -3.86
N ALA A 436 -70.91 26.97 -4.78
CA ALA A 436 -71.05 28.14 -5.62
C ALA A 436 -72.26 28.03 -6.57
N LEU A 437 -72.48 26.87 -7.15
CA LEU A 437 -73.64 26.62 -8.01
C LEU A 437 -74.95 26.68 -7.18
N PHE A 438 -74.95 26.10 -5.98
CA PHE A 438 -76.11 26.13 -5.10
C PHE A 438 -76.47 27.57 -4.69
N THR A 439 -75.51 28.39 -4.30
CA THR A 439 -75.71 29.79 -3.92
C THR A 439 -76.20 30.62 -5.14
N PHE A 440 -75.68 30.35 -6.31
CA PHE A 440 -76.16 30.99 -7.55
C PHE A 440 -77.61 30.65 -7.88
N LEU A 441 -78.00 29.38 -7.74
CA LEU A 441 -79.36 28.90 -8.09
C LEU A 441 -80.44 29.21 -7.02
N VAL A 442 -80.08 29.18 -5.74
CA VAL A 442 -81.09 29.25 -4.64
C VAL A 442 -81.13 30.70 -4.06
N VAL A 443 -79.98 31.39 -3.96
CA VAL A 443 -79.95 32.72 -3.31
C VAL A 443 -80.07 33.88 -4.33
N HIS A 444 -80.00 33.55 -5.62
CA HIS A 444 -80.07 34.52 -6.74
C HIS A 444 -79.04 35.68 -6.62
N SER A 445 -77.98 35.51 -5.87
CA SER A 445 -76.90 36.48 -5.69
C SER A 445 -75.74 36.16 -6.65
N THR A 446 -75.70 36.83 -7.76
CA THR A 446 -74.62 36.67 -8.79
C THR A 446 -73.26 37.03 -8.25
N LEU A 447 -73.18 38.05 -7.33
CA LEU A 447 -71.95 38.52 -6.76
C LEU A 447 -71.29 37.48 -5.84
N PHE A 448 -72.10 36.73 -5.04
CA PHE A 448 -71.64 35.69 -4.14
C PHE A 448 -71.13 34.47 -4.91
N GLY A 449 -71.82 34.08 -6.00
CA GLY A 449 -71.39 33.03 -6.90
C GLY A 449 -70.06 33.34 -7.60
N VAL A 450 -69.87 34.58 -8.06
CA VAL A 450 -68.62 35.02 -8.69
C VAL A 450 -67.46 35.01 -7.70
N LEU A 451 -67.68 35.48 -6.45
CA LEU A 451 -66.63 35.44 -5.41
C LEU A 451 -66.25 34.00 -5.02
N LEU A 452 -67.21 33.06 -4.93
CA LEU A 452 -66.94 31.65 -4.65
C LEU A 452 -66.24 30.95 -5.81
N LEU A 453 -66.62 31.21 -7.05
CA LEU A 453 -65.90 30.74 -8.24
C LEU A 453 -64.49 31.30 -8.35
N GLY A 454 -64.31 32.57 -7.99
CA GLY A 454 -62.97 33.16 -7.87
C GLY A 454 -62.13 32.49 -6.80
N ALA A 455 -62.71 32.22 -5.64
CA ALA A 455 -62.05 31.47 -4.54
C ALA A 455 -61.72 30.03 -4.94
N CYS A 456 -62.64 29.33 -5.67
CA CYS A 456 -62.38 28.02 -6.24
C CYS A 456 -61.28 28.02 -7.27
N PHE A 457 -61.26 29.02 -8.13
CA PHE A 457 -60.21 29.18 -9.15
C PHE A 457 -58.86 29.42 -8.50
N THR A 458 -58.81 30.29 -7.51
CA THR A 458 -57.53 30.54 -6.76
C THR A 458 -57.07 29.31 -6.00
N THR A 459 -57.95 28.55 -5.35
CA THR A 459 -57.59 27.27 -4.70
C THR A 459 -57.20 26.18 -5.70
N TRP A 460 -57.85 26.19 -6.88
CA TRP A 460 -57.49 25.25 -7.95
C TRP A 460 -56.11 25.58 -8.55
N VAL A 461 -55.83 26.84 -8.87
CA VAL A 461 -54.56 27.28 -9.43
C VAL A 461 -53.43 27.09 -8.42
N VAL A 462 -53.70 27.32 -7.14
CA VAL A 462 -52.67 27.24 -6.10
C VAL A 462 -52.43 25.79 -5.62
N ARG A 463 -53.41 24.90 -5.67
CA ARG A 463 -53.34 23.55 -5.07
C ARG A 463 -53.29 22.35 -6.02
N ILE A 464 -53.59 22.53 -7.30
CA ILE A 464 -53.57 21.41 -8.27
C ILE A 464 -52.44 21.71 -9.30
N PRO A 465 -51.23 21.23 -9.06
CA PRO A 465 -50.16 21.40 -10.01
C PRO A 465 -50.40 20.52 -11.26
N ALA A 466 -50.01 21.06 -12.38
CA ALA A 466 -50.21 20.49 -13.73
C ALA A 466 -49.46 19.12 -13.93
N PHE A 467 -48.68 18.65 -12.99
CA PHE A 467 -47.77 17.53 -13.15
C PHE A 467 -48.01 16.35 -12.18
N GLY A 468 -49.16 16.24 -11.56
CA GLY A 468 -49.52 15.08 -10.74
C GLY A 468 -48.83 14.99 -9.38
N LEU A 469 -48.22 16.06 -8.90
CA LEU A 469 -47.60 16.20 -7.58
C LEU A 469 -48.21 17.34 -6.78
N PRO A 470 -48.34 17.23 -5.43
CA PRO A 470 -48.63 18.38 -4.56
C PRO A 470 -47.54 19.46 -4.72
N ARG A 471 -47.88 20.73 -4.49
CA ARG A 471 -46.98 21.87 -4.73
C ARG A 471 -45.57 21.69 -4.06
N GLY A 472 -45.51 21.29 -2.79
CA GLY A 472 -44.24 21.06 -2.10
C GLY A 472 -43.42 19.90 -2.72
N ALA A 473 -44.09 18.82 -3.14
CA ALA A 473 -43.43 17.70 -3.83
C ALA A 473 -42.97 18.09 -5.23
N PHE A 474 -43.72 18.97 -5.92
CA PHE A 474 -43.32 19.52 -7.21
C PHE A 474 -42.04 20.38 -7.09
N ASP A 475 -41.94 21.21 -6.06
CA ASP A 475 -40.77 22.02 -5.81
C ASP A 475 -39.56 21.14 -5.47
N GLN A 476 -39.74 20.08 -4.69
CA GLN A 476 -38.69 19.06 -4.43
C GLN A 476 -38.26 18.34 -5.70
N MET A 477 -39.21 17.93 -6.56
CA MET A 477 -38.92 17.26 -7.83
C MET A 477 -38.05 18.14 -8.75
N ARG A 478 -38.26 19.45 -8.79
CA ARG A 478 -37.42 20.38 -9.56
C ARG A 478 -35.98 20.47 -9.07
N GLN A 479 -35.75 20.13 -7.80
CA GLN A 479 -34.41 20.11 -7.20
C GLN A 479 -33.71 18.75 -7.42
N PHE A 480 -34.40 17.73 -7.94
CA PHE A 480 -33.79 16.45 -8.29
C PHE A 480 -32.75 16.67 -9.37
N GLU A 481 -31.52 16.23 -9.13
CA GLU A 481 -30.35 16.63 -9.93
C GLU A 481 -30.54 16.42 -11.44
N PRO A 482 -30.99 15.26 -11.93
CA PRO A 482 -31.24 15.09 -13.38
C PRO A 482 -32.29 16.02 -13.95
N VAL A 483 -33.31 16.41 -13.16
CA VAL A 483 -34.34 17.39 -13.58
C VAL A 483 -33.77 18.81 -13.57
N ARG A 484 -33.02 19.16 -12.52
CA ARG A 484 -32.40 20.47 -12.35
C ARG A 484 -31.42 20.80 -13.49
N GLU A 485 -30.58 19.83 -13.84
CA GLU A 485 -29.61 19.97 -14.94
C GLU A 485 -30.31 20.24 -16.28
N ARG A 486 -31.39 19.50 -16.58
CA ARG A 486 -32.16 19.74 -17.80
C ARG A 486 -32.85 21.09 -17.80
N LEU A 487 -33.36 21.53 -16.63
CA LEU A 487 -33.94 22.89 -16.51
C LEU A 487 -32.86 23.95 -16.72
N ALA A 488 -31.65 23.78 -16.19
CA ALA A 488 -30.51 24.67 -16.40
C ALA A 488 -30.08 24.73 -17.89
N ALA A 489 -30.18 23.59 -18.58
CA ALA A 489 -29.93 23.48 -20.02
C ALA A 489 -31.09 24.05 -20.90
N GLY A 490 -32.09 24.72 -20.31
CA GLY A 490 -33.20 25.34 -21.03
C GLY A 490 -34.36 24.42 -21.36
N TRP A 491 -34.38 23.18 -20.87
CA TRP A 491 -35.53 22.28 -21.03
C TRP A 491 -36.73 22.74 -20.20
N LYS A 492 -37.93 22.41 -20.67
CA LYS A 492 -39.20 22.81 -20.05
C LYS A 492 -39.95 21.56 -19.55
N LEU A 493 -40.66 21.73 -18.44
CA LEU A 493 -41.50 20.64 -17.86
C LEU A 493 -42.78 20.45 -18.70
N GLY A 494 -43.23 19.22 -18.76
CA GLY A 494 -44.47 18.83 -19.42
C GLY A 494 -44.30 18.39 -20.89
N GLU A 495 -45.42 18.27 -21.58
CA GLU A 495 -45.47 17.94 -23.02
C GLU A 495 -45.75 19.20 -23.81
N ARG A 496 -44.99 19.44 -24.87
CA ARG A 496 -45.35 20.50 -25.82
C ARG A 496 -46.53 20.03 -26.68
N GLN A 497 -47.66 20.72 -26.58
CA GLN A 497 -48.79 20.53 -27.47
C GLN A 497 -48.45 21.13 -28.83
N GLY A 498 -48.33 20.32 -29.82
CA GLY A 498 -48.12 20.68 -31.21
C GLY A 498 -48.09 19.40 -32.03
N ASN A 499 -48.69 19.44 -33.23
CA ASN A 499 -48.69 18.29 -34.12
C ASN A 499 -47.24 17.84 -34.35
N ALA A 500 -46.89 16.65 -33.88
CA ALA A 500 -45.73 15.96 -34.40
C ALA A 500 -46.06 15.61 -35.84
N ALA A 501 -45.33 16.24 -36.77
CA ALA A 501 -45.33 15.85 -38.15
C ALA A 501 -44.60 14.52 -38.30
#